data_858915d70c8a96c5803ad7e07eba897e
#
_entry.id   858915d70c8a96c5803ad7e07eba897e
#
_cell.length_a   1.000
_cell.length_b   1.000
_cell.length_c   1.000
_cell.angle_alpha   90.00
_cell.angle_beta   90.00
_cell.angle_gamma   90.00
#
_symmetry.space_group_name_H-M   'P 1'
#
loop_
_entity.id
_entity.type
_entity.pdbx_description
1 polymer ?
#
loop_
_entity_poly.entity_id
_entity_poly.type
_entity_poly.pdbx_seq_one_letter_code
_entity_poly.pdbx_strand_id
1 'polypeptide(L)'
;MIRLFAAAVALLLALPVLAAPGDVRRFPAQAKATAQLRILGTTDIEVFAVVIADYQRLHPGTEVVYEDIITQDLYARYLHDRGGPASPDLLISSGMDLQTKLVNDGHALSHRSAQTAALPAWAQWRNEAFGISYEPVVMVYNTRALPAAKVPHTRRQLLDRLRAEGAPLRGRVGTYDIERSSVGYLLSTQDAQRGSIAGALLGALGDNDVVREERTGVLLDKVASGQLSLVYNVLGSYAQARIDAGAPLAIVEPEDYTLVVLRTAVIPRTGPHPEEARRFLDYLLSPRGQQVLSREARLMPIVTGNARGDDAPGRSRRPIQLGPGLLVYLDALKRRQFLDAWRSSVEPAGR
;
A
#
# COMPACT_ATOMS: atom_id res chain seq x y z
N MET A 1 -24.25 -32.61 -54.08
CA MET A 1 -22.99 -32.03 -53.58
C MET A 1 -23.31 -31.26 -52.31
N ILE A 2 -23.16 -31.87 -51.16
CA ILE A 2 -23.46 -31.26 -49.84
C ILE A 2 -22.08 -30.92 -49.23
N ARG A 3 -21.88 -29.61 -48.99
CA ARG A 3 -20.67 -29.09 -48.33
C ARG A 3 -20.95 -29.03 -46.83
N LEU A 4 -20.30 -29.89 -46.05
CA LEU A 4 -20.21 -29.82 -44.60
C LEU A 4 -19.25 -28.67 -44.20
N PHE A 5 -19.74 -27.65 -43.50
CA PHE A 5 -18.93 -26.69 -42.79
C PHE A 5 -18.64 -27.24 -41.39
N ALA A 6 -17.39 -27.60 -41.14
CA ALA A 6 -16.93 -27.90 -39.80
C ALA A 6 -16.59 -26.61 -39.07
N ALA A 7 -17.36 -26.24 -38.06
CA ALA A 7 -17.06 -25.13 -37.15
C ALA A 7 -16.06 -25.60 -36.10
N ALA A 8 -14.82 -25.15 -36.18
CA ALA A 8 -13.84 -25.38 -35.13
C ALA A 8 -14.10 -24.39 -33.98
N VAL A 9 -14.60 -24.91 -32.88
CA VAL A 9 -14.70 -24.18 -31.60
C VAL A 9 -13.31 -24.14 -30.96
N ALA A 10 -12.63 -23.00 -31.04
CA ALA A 10 -11.39 -22.75 -30.31
C ALA A 10 -11.71 -22.55 -28.82
N LEU A 11 -11.44 -23.56 -28.02
CA LEU A 11 -11.49 -23.52 -26.57
C LEU A 11 -10.29 -22.71 -26.08
N LEU A 12 -10.48 -21.42 -25.80
CA LEU A 12 -9.49 -20.58 -25.13
C LEU A 12 -9.34 -21.07 -23.68
N LEU A 13 -8.37 -21.94 -23.44
CA LEU A 13 -7.90 -22.28 -22.10
C LEU A 13 -7.27 -21.01 -21.50
N ALA A 14 -7.99 -20.34 -20.60
CA ALA A 14 -7.42 -19.33 -19.74
C ALA A 14 -6.38 -20.00 -18.84
N LEU A 15 -5.10 -19.87 -19.22
CA LEU A 15 -4.00 -20.25 -18.33
C LEU A 15 -4.06 -19.34 -17.09
N PRO A 16 -3.96 -19.91 -15.87
CA PRO A 16 -3.85 -19.10 -14.67
C PRO A 16 -2.59 -18.25 -14.80
N VAL A 17 -2.75 -16.93 -14.67
CA VAL A 17 -1.62 -16.00 -14.54
C VAL A 17 -0.98 -16.35 -13.18
N LEU A 18 0.12 -17.09 -13.20
CA LEU A 18 0.95 -17.31 -12.02
C LEU A 18 1.55 -15.97 -11.65
N ALA A 19 1.23 -15.47 -10.45
CA ALA A 19 1.89 -14.31 -9.89
C ALA A 19 3.41 -14.51 -9.90
N ALA A 20 4.16 -13.49 -10.28
CA ALA A 20 5.62 -13.55 -10.27
C ALA A 20 6.10 -13.93 -8.85
N PRO A 21 7.12 -14.80 -8.70
CA PRO A 21 7.67 -15.08 -7.39
C PRO A 21 8.21 -13.79 -6.77
N GLY A 22 7.82 -13.49 -5.52
CA GLY A 22 8.39 -12.41 -4.74
C GLY A 22 9.84 -12.70 -4.33
N ASP A 23 10.56 -11.69 -3.88
CA ASP A 23 11.86 -11.88 -3.26
C ASP A 23 11.68 -12.59 -1.91
N VAL A 24 12.30 -13.75 -1.75
CA VAL A 24 12.20 -14.57 -0.53
C VAL A 24 13.50 -14.52 0.24
N ARG A 25 13.41 -14.13 1.52
CA ARG A 25 14.55 -14.21 2.44
C ARG A 25 14.20 -15.08 3.64
N ARG A 26 15.14 -16.00 3.97
CA ARG A 26 15.10 -16.80 5.18
C ARG A 26 15.97 -16.13 6.24
N PHE A 27 15.42 -16.01 7.43
CA PHE A 27 16.11 -15.57 8.64
C PHE A 27 16.20 -16.78 9.58
N PRO A 28 17.33 -17.50 9.59
CA PRO A 28 17.50 -18.71 10.39
C PRO A 28 17.29 -18.41 11.89
N ALA A 29 16.81 -19.41 12.62
CA ALA A 29 16.75 -19.33 14.08
C ALA A 29 18.15 -19.07 14.66
N GLN A 30 18.24 -18.20 15.67
CA GLN A 30 19.49 -17.84 16.32
C GLN A 30 19.93 -18.89 17.39
N ALA A 31 19.02 -19.82 17.73
CA ALA A 31 19.25 -20.97 18.59
C ALA A 31 18.69 -22.23 17.90
N LYS A 32 18.59 -23.35 18.66
CA LYS A 32 17.91 -24.54 18.12
C LYS A 32 16.51 -24.20 17.64
N ALA A 33 16.24 -24.44 16.36
CA ALA A 33 14.93 -24.16 15.76
C ALA A 33 13.82 -24.97 16.43
N THR A 34 12.81 -24.25 16.95
CA THR A 34 11.64 -24.84 17.63
C THR A 34 10.34 -24.37 17.01
N ALA A 35 10.38 -23.31 16.19
CA ALA A 35 9.23 -22.73 15.54
C ALA A 35 9.59 -22.13 14.18
N GLN A 36 8.59 -22.01 13.31
CA GLN A 36 8.70 -21.34 12.02
C GLN A 36 7.56 -20.33 11.86
N LEU A 37 7.86 -19.22 11.22
CA LEU A 37 6.89 -18.19 10.86
C LEU A 37 7.10 -17.81 9.39
N ARG A 38 6.08 -17.99 8.56
CA ARG A 38 6.09 -17.57 7.16
C ARG A 38 5.23 -16.31 7.01
N ILE A 39 5.85 -15.23 6.56
CA ILE A 39 5.19 -13.93 6.33
C ILE A 39 5.18 -13.64 4.84
N LEU A 40 4.00 -13.34 4.32
CA LEU A 40 3.83 -12.77 2.99
C LEU A 40 3.54 -11.27 3.15
N GLY A 41 4.46 -10.43 2.69
CA GLY A 41 4.43 -8.98 2.96
C GLY A 41 4.62 -8.13 1.71
N THR A 42 4.23 -6.87 1.81
CA THR A 42 4.42 -5.86 0.74
C THR A 42 5.36 -4.73 1.18
N THR A 43 6.17 -5.00 2.20
CA THR A 43 7.23 -4.11 2.67
C THR A 43 8.56 -4.65 2.20
N ASP A 44 9.42 -3.77 1.67
CA ASP A 44 10.75 -4.14 1.22
C ASP A 44 11.49 -4.94 2.31
N ILE A 45 12.14 -6.03 1.92
CA ILE A 45 12.83 -6.96 2.85
C ILE A 45 13.82 -6.21 3.74
N GLU A 46 14.56 -5.26 3.20
CA GLU A 46 15.56 -4.47 3.93
C GLU A 46 14.92 -3.66 5.06
N VAL A 47 13.74 -3.10 4.82
CA VAL A 47 12.96 -2.35 5.82
C VAL A 47 12.44 -3.29 6.91
N PHE A 48 11.96 -4.48 6.55
CA PHE A 48 11.33 -5.39 7.50
C PHE A 48 12.35 -6.31 8.21
N ALA A 49 13.55 -6.47 7.66
CA ALA A 49 14.61 -7.29 8.23
C ALA A 49 15.02 -6.89 9.66
N VAL A 50 15.05 -5.58 9.95
CA VAL A 50 15.40 -5.09 11.30
C VAL A 50 14.32 -5.46 12.33
N VAL A 51 13.06 -5.50 11.92
CA VAL A 51 11.92 -5.91 12.75
C VAL A 51 12.00 -7.41 13.06
N ILE A 52 12.29 -8.22 12.04
CA ILE A 52 12.48 -9.67 12.18
C ILE A 52 13.66 -9.97 13.09
N ALA A 53 14.80 -9.29 12.89
CA ALA A 53 15.99 -9.48 13.72
C ALA A 53 15.74 -9.13 15.19
N ASP A 54 14.98 -8.07 15.48
CA ASP A 54 14.60 -7.72 16.85
C ASP A 54 13.66 -8.75 17.47
N TYR A 55 12.69 -9.25 16.71
CA TYR A 55 11.80 -10.32 17.15
C TYR A 55 12.60 -11.59 17.51
N GLN A 56 13.55 -11.99 16.66
CA GLN A 56 14.38 -13.18 16.90
C GLN A 56 15.29 -13.05 18.11
N ARG A 57 15.68 -11.82 18.53
CA ARG A 57 16.38 -11.62 19.81
C ARG A 57 15.51 -12.00 21.02
N LEU A 58 14.20 -11.85 20.92
CA LEU A 58 13.23 -12.25 21.95
C LEU A 58 12.83 -13.73 21.83
N HIS A 59 12.84 -14.25 20.61
CA HIS A 59 12.39 -15.59 20.24
C HIS A 59 13.46 -16.31 19.40
N PRO A 60 14.63 -16.61 19.98
CA PRO A 60 15.79 -17.07 19.22
C PRO A 60 15.60 -18.43 18.55
N GLY A 61 14.60 -19.22 18.96
CA GLY A 61 14.24 -20.50 18.33
C GLY A 61 13.30 -20.39 17.14
N THR A 62 12.86 -19.17 16.75
CA THR A 62 11.93 -18.99 15.62
C THR A 62 12.70 -18.69 14.33
N GLU A 63 12.57 -19.58 13.32
CA GLU A 63 12.94 -19.27 11.94
C GLU A 63 11.85 -18.39 11.32
N VAL A 64 12.23 -17.33 10.59
CA VAL A 64 11.29 -16.50 9.84
C VAL A 64 11.58 -16.58 8.35
N VAL A 65 10.56 -16.85 7.55
CA VAL A 65 10.60 -16.78 6.10
C VAL A 65 9.75 -15.60 5.67
N TYR A 66 10.37 -14.59 5.12
CA TYR A 66 9.69 -13.40 4.62
C TYR A 66 9.73 -13.39 3.09
N GLU A 67 8.56 -13.26 2.47
CA GLU A 67 8.42 -13.09 1.03
C GLU A 67 7.88 -11.68 0.76
N ASP A 68 8.69 -10.85 0.07
CA ASP A 68 8.30 -9.53 -0.41
C ASP A 68 7.60 -9.67 -1.75
N ILE A 69 6.36 -9.24 -1.81
CA ILE A 69 5.52 -9.33 -3.00
C ILE A 69 4.76 -8.02 -3.21
N ILE A 70 4.45 -7.69 -4.45
CA ILE A 70 3.67 -6.49 -4.73
C ILE A 70 2.23 -6.65 -4.21
N THR A 71 1.63 -5.54 -3.79
CA THR A 71 0.31 -5.52 -3.14
C THR A 71 -0.79 -6.18 -3.98
N GLN A 72 -0.72 -6.04 -5.31
CA GLN A 72 -1.69 -6.63 -6.24
C GLN A 72 -1.66 -8.17 -6.18
N ASP A 73 -0.47 -8.74 -6.07
CA ASP A 73 -0.27 -10.18 -6.16
C ASP A 73 -0.49 -10.90 -4.82
N LEU A 74 -0.32 -10.20 -3.68
CA LEU A 74 -0.45 -10.81 -2.36
C LEU A 74 -1.79 -11.53 -2.18
N TYR A 75 -2.90 -10.88 -2.57
CA TYR A 75 -4.23 -11.46 -2.45
C TYR A 75 -4.38 -12.73 -3.30
N ALA A 76 -4.00 -12.66 -4.58
CA ALA A 76 -4.09 -13.79 -5.51
C ALA A 76 -3.17 -14.93 -5.09
N ARG A 77 -1.93 -14.61 -4.66
CA ARG A 77 -0.94 -15.57 -4.18
C ARG A 77 -1.43 -16.30 -2.94
N TYR A 78 -1.97 -15.59 -1.96
CA TYR A 78 -2.56 -16.23 -0.79
C TYR A 78 -3.70 -17.18 -1.16
N LEU A 79 -4.63 -16.78 -2.04
CA LEU A 79 -5.74 -17.65 -2.46
C LEU A 79 -5.25 -18.89 -3.19
N HIS A 80 -4.14 -18.81 -3.92
CA HIS A 80 -3.52 -19.94 -4.61
C HIS A 80 -2.85 -20.91 -3.62
N ASP A 81 -2.07 -20.39 -2.66
CA ASP A 81 -1.20 -21.17 -1.78
C ASP A 81 -1.89 -21.66 -0.49
N ARG A 82 -3.07 -21.13 -0.18
CA ARG A 82 -3.80 -21.41 1.08
C ARG A 82 -4.04 -22.92 1.29
N GLY A 83 -3.69 -23.36 2.50
CA GLY A 83 -3.84 -24.78 2.88
C GLY A 83 -2.81 -25.71 2.27
N GLY A 84 -1.88 -25.21 1.45
CA GLY A 84 -0.75 -25.95 0.91
C GLY A 84 0.54 -25.76 1.72
N PRO A 85 1.64 -26.41 1.30
CA PRO A 85 2.93 -26.33 1.99
C PRO A 85 3.53 -24.90 2.01
N ALA A 86 3.12 -24.04 1.08
CA ALA A 86 3.57 -22.65 0.96
C ALA A 86 2.61 -21.66 1.65
N SER A 87 1.55 -22.16 2.33
CA SER A 87 0.58 -21.28 2.99
C SER A 87 1.27 -20.35 4.01
N PRO A 88 1.04 -19.03 3.94
CA PRO A 88 1.61 -18.09 4.90
C PRO A 88 0.90 -18.18 6.25
N ASP A 89 1.64 -17.83 7.32
CA ASP A 89 1.12 -17.70 8.69
C ASP A 89 0.61 -16.27 8.98
N LEU A 90 1.18 -15.28 8.28
CA LEU A 90 0.84 -13.88 8.44
C LEU A 90 0.89 -13.15 7.10
N LEU A 91 -0.12 -12.32 6.84
CA LEU A 91 -0.21 -11.44 5.68
C LEU A 91 -0.08 -10.00 6.14
N ILE A 92 0.83 -9.22 5.53
CA ILE A 92 1.05 -7.80 5.88
C ILE A 92 1.01 -6.96 4.60
N SER A 93 0.05 -6.05 4.47
CA SER A 93 -0.11 -5.25 3.24
C SER A 93 -0.67 -3.85 3.50
N SER A 94 -0.29 -2.91 2.64
CA SER A 94 -0.92 -1.58 2.54
C SER A 94 -2.20 -1.59 1.67
N GLY A 95 -2.52 -2.69 1.01
CA GLY A 95 -3.79 -2.92 0.30
C GLY A 95 -4.92 -3.21 1.29
N MET A 96 -5.34 -2.19 2.03
CA MET A 96 -6.34 -2.33 3.11
C MET A 96 -7.66 -2.93 2.62
N ASP A 97 -8.07 -2.62 1.41
CA ASP A 97 -9.29 -3.12 0.78
C ASP A 97 -9.21 -4.63 0.53
N LEU A 98 -8.08 -5.12 0.00
CA LEU A 98 -7.85 -6.54 -0.23
C LEU A 98 -7.69 -7.31 1.09
N GLN A 99 -7.02 -6.73 2.09
CA GLN A 99 -6.96 -7.31 3.44
C GLN A 99 -8.36 -7.37 4.09
N THR A 100 -9.15 -6.31 3.95
CA THR A 100 -10.55 -6.30 4.40
C THR A 100 -11.38 -7.36 3.67
N LYS A 101 -11.13 -7.56 2.37
CA LYS A 101 -11.80 -8.60 1.60
C LYS A 101 -11.47 -10.01 2.11
N LEU A 102 -10.21 -10.29 2.45
CA LEU A 102 -9.84 -11.58 3.05
C LEU A 102 -10.61 -11.84 4.35
N VAL A 103 -10.75 -10.84 5.20
CA VAL A 103 -11.56 -10.94 6.44
C VAL A 103 -13.03 -11.16 6.11
N ASN A 104 -13.60 -10.39 5.18
CA ASN A 104 -15.00 -10.50 4.79
C ASN A 104 -15.34 -11.90 4.23
N ASP A 105 -14.44 -12.46 3.45
CA ASP A 105 -14.60 -13.76 2.80
C ASP A 105 -14.28 -14.95 3.74
N GLY A 106 -14.01 -14.66 5.03
CA GLY A 106 -13.82 -15.68 6.07
C GLY A 106 -12.44 -16.34 6.08
N HIS A 107 -11.42 -15.71 5.47
CA HIS A 107 -10.06 -16.24 5.40
C HIS A 107 -9.21 -15.94 6.63
N ALA A 108 -9.66 -15.09 7.54
CA ALA A 108 -8.91 -14.63 8.70
C ALA A 108 -9.25 -15.37 9.99
N LEU A 109 -8.28 -15.48 10.89
CA LEU A 109 -8.48 -15.87 12.29
C LEU A 109 -8.65 -14.63 13.16
N SER A 110 -9.57 -14.71 14.11
CA SER A 110 -9.70 -13.72 15.16
C SER A 110 -8.55 -13.83 16.16
N HIS A 111 -8.03 -12.68 16.58
CA HIS A 111 -7.04 -12.58 17.66
C HIS A 111 -7.37 -11.45 18.61
N ARG A 112 -7.37 -11.77 19.93
CA ARG A 112 -7.60 -10.81 21.01
C ARG A 112 -6.47 -10.90 22.01
N SER A 113 -5.82 -9.78 22.26
CA SER A 113 -4.74 -9.63 23.23
C SER A 113 -4.78 -8.23 23.84
N ALA A 114 -3.95 -7.97 24.83
CA ALA A 114 -3.78 -6.62 25.38
C ALA A 114 -3.30 -5.63 24.30
N GLN A 115 -2.45 -6.11 23.36
CA GLN A 115 -1.90 -5.30 22.29
C GLN A 115 -2.97 -4.96 21.24
N THR A 116 -3.77 -5.93 20.80
CA THR A 116 -4.85 -5.66 19.84
C THR A 116 -5.95 -4.78 20.44
N ALA A 117 -6.23 -4.90 21.76
CA ALA A 117 -7.18 -4.06 22.45
C ALA A 117 -6.75 -2.58 22.58
N ALA A 118 -5.44 -2.30 22.49
CA ALA A 118 -4.89 -0.95 22.52
C ALA A 118 -5.01 -0.20 21.18
N LEU A 119 -5.37 -0.89 20.10
CA LEU A 119 -5.54 -0.27 18.79
C LEU A 119 -6.74 0.69 18.77
N PRO A 120 -6.63 1.84 18.10
CA PRO A 120 -7.78 2.69 17.85
C PRO A 120 -8.82 1.97 16.96
N ALA A 121 -10.09 2.30 17.15
CA ALA A 121 -11.20 1.61 16.47
C ALA A 121 -11.10 1.63 14.94
N TRP A 122 -10.52 2.68 14.35
CA TRP A 122 -10.33 2.77 12.90
C TRP A 122 -9.21 1.86 12.36
N ALA A 123 -8.34 1.37 13.23
CA ALA A 123 -7.17 0.56 12.88
C ALA A 123 -7.39 -0.95 13.12
N GLN A 124 -8.59 -1.36 13.43
CA GLN A 124 -8.92 -2.78 13.54
C GLN A 124 -10.34 -3.07 13.03
N TRP A 125 -10.55 -4.29 12.55
CA TRP A 125 -11.87 -4.73 12.14
C TRP A 125 -12.10 -6.19 12.49
N ARG A 126 -13.23 -6.48 13.19
CA ARG A 126 -13.70 -7.81 13.61
C ARG A 126 -12.70 -8.59 14.49
N ASN A 127 -11.65 -7.97 15.02
CA ASN A 127 -10.49 -8.63 15.61
C ASN A 127 -9.81 -9.62 14.65
N GLU A 128 -9.83 -9.37 13.35
CA GLU A 128 -9.31 -10.22 12.27
C GLU A 128 -8.37 -9.44 11.35
N ALA A 129 -8.51 -8.11 11.26
CA ALA A 129 -7.59 -7.22 10.57
C ALA A 129 -7.05 -6.16 11.53
N PHE A 130 -5.73 -5.90 11.48
CA PHE A 130 -5.03 -5.06 12.44
C PHE A 130 -4.03 -4.14 11.75
N GLY A 131 -4.17 -2.82 11.94
CA GLY A 131 -3.14 -1.87 11.53
C GLY A 131 -1.91 -2.00 12.41
N ILE A 132 -0.74 -2.19 11.83
CA ILE A 132 0.53 -2.29 12.56
C ILE A 132 1.38 -1.03 12.47
N SER A 133 1.20 -0.24 11.43
CA SER A 133 1.75 1.10 11.26
C SER A 133 0.80 1.93 10.41
N TYR A 134 0.96 3.24 10.44
CA TYR A 134 0.21 4.12 9.57
C TYR A 134 1.14 4.97 8.71
N GLU A 135 0.65 5.41 7.55
CA GLU A 135 1.45 6.19 6.61
C GLU A 135 0.62 7.34 6.03
N PRO A 136 1.07 8.60 6.16
CA PRO A 136 0.45 9.69 5.46
C PRO A 136 0.70 9.57 3.96
N VAL A 137 -0.32 9.86 3.19
CA VAL A 137 -0.27 9.91 1.73
C VAL A 137 0.03 11.33 1.32
N VAL A 138 1.15 11.51 0.64
CA VAL A 138 1.80 12.81 0.46
C VAL A 138 2.03 13.16 -1.01
N MET A 139 2.34 14.42 -1.26
CA MET A 139 3.07 14.84 -2.45
C MET A 139 4.56 14.90 -2.13
N VAL A 140 5.41 14.52 -3.09
CA VAL A 140 6.87 14.63 -2.95
C VAL A 140 7.40 15.38 -4.16
N TYR A 141 8.28 16.32 -3.93
CA TYR A 141 8.87 17.12 -5.00
C TYR A 141 10.39 17.15 -4.93
N ASN A 142 11.02 17.42 -6.08
CA ASN A 142 12.45 17.63 -6.17
C ASN A 142 12.77 19.10 -5.83
N THR A 143 13.54 19.33 -4.77
CA THR A 143 13.88 20.67 -4.28
C THR A 143 14.75 21.50 -5.23
N ARG A 144 15.43 20.84 -6.18
CA ARG A 144 16.24 21.50 -7.22
C ARG A 144 15.41 21.83 -8.48
N ALA A 145 14.38 21.01 -8.77
CA ALA A 145 13.56 21.17 -9.96
C ALA A 145 12.33 22.06 -9.74
N LEU A 146 11.81 22.13 -8.52
CA LEU A 146 10.62 22.92 -8.16
C LEU A 146 10.93 23.83 -6.98
N PRO A 147 11.04 25.16 -7.20
CA PRO A 147 11.25 26.11 -6.12
C PRO A 147 10.12 26.10 -5.07
N ALA A 148 10.45 26.24 -3.79
CA ALA A 148 9.51 26.15 -2.68
C ALA A 148 8.26 27.03 -2.85
N ALA A 149 8.41 28.25 -3.35
CA ALA A 149 7.30 29.18 -3.61
C ALA A 149 6.33 28.69 -4.71
N LYS A 150 6.71 27.66 -5.47
CA LYS A 150 5.89 27.06 -6.52
C LYS A 150 5.33 25.69 -6.15
N VAL A 151 5.57 25.20 -4.95
CA VAL A 151 5.10 23.90 -4.49
C VAL A 151 3.61 23.99 -4.13
N PRO A 152 2.75 23.07 -4.65
CA PRO A 152 1.35 23.02 -4.23
C PRO A 152 1.25 22.39 -2.85
N HIS A 153 0.48 22.99 -1.95
CA HIS A 153 0.18 22.49 -0.61
C HIS A 153 -1.23 21.87 -0.50
N THR A 154 -2.06 22.03 -1.53
CA THR A 154 -3.40 21.46 -1.60
C THR A 154 -3.65 20.85 -2.98
N ARG A 155 -4.65 19.97 -3.09
CA ARG A 155 -5.09 19.46 -4.40
C ARG A 155 -5.61 20.56 -5.32
N ARG A 156 -6.23 21.59 -4.74
CA ARG A 156 -6.65 22.78 -5.50
C ARG A 156 -5.45 23.50 -6.12
N GLN A 157 -4.42 23.76 -5.33
CA GLN A 157 -3.20 24.42 -5.83
C GLN A 157 -2.49 23.55 -6.87
N LEU A 158 -2.49 22.21 -6.72
CA LEU A 158 -1.95 21.31 -7.74
C LEU A 158 -2.75 21.41 -9.05
N LEU A 159 -4.10 21.40 -8.97
CA LEU A 159 -4.97 21.58 -10.13
C LEU A 159 -4.72 22.91 -10.83
N ASP A 160 -4.61 24.01 -10.09
CA ASP A 160 -4.37 25.33 -10.63
C ASP A 160 -2.99 25.41 -11.32
N ARG A 161 -1.98 24.75 -10.78
CA ARG A 161 -0.66 24.60 -11.41
C ARG A 161 -0.68 23.79 -12.70
N LEU A 162 -1.45 22.71 -12.76
CA LEU A 162 -1.60 21.86 -13.95
C LEU A 162 -2.35 22.60 -15.07
N ARG A 163 -3.23 23.55 -14.72
CA ARG A 163 -4.00 24.36 -15.68
C ARG A 163 -3.34 25.68 -16.04
N ALA A 164 -2.21 26.02 -15.41
CA ALA A 164 -1.51 27.27 -15.68
C ALA A 164 -1.01 27.35 -17.13
N GLU A 165 -1.00 28.56 -17.69
CA GLU A 165 -0.44 28.80 -19.03
C GLU A 165 1.01 28.33 -19.14
N GLY A 166 1.36 27.84 -20.32
CA GLY A 166 2.70 27.27 -20.60
C GLY A 166 2.93 25.88 -20.04
N ALA A 167 1.94 25.27 -19.39
CA ALA A 167 1.96 23.89 -18.86
C ALA A 167 3.30 23.51 -18.18
N PRO A 168 3.74 24.25 -17.15
CA PRO A 168 5.10 24.11 -16.56
C PRO A 168 5.37 22.75 -15.93
N LEU A 169 4.31 21.94 -15.68
CA LEU A 169 4.39 20.61 -15.09
C LEU A 169 4.10 19.48 -16.11
N ARG A 170 3.98 19.80 -17.39
CA ARG A 170 3.67 18.82 -18.42
C ARG A 170 4.76 17.75 -18.51
N GLY A 171 4.37 16.47 -18.41
CA GLY A 171 5.28 15.34 -18.36
C GLY A 171 6.20 15.29 -17.13
N ARG A 172 5.96 16.16 -16.13
CA ARG A 172 6.82 16.33 -14.95
C ARG A 172 6.13 15.95 -13.64
N VAL A 173 4.90 15.46 -13.69
CA VAL A 173 4.14 14.96 -12.53
C VAL A 173 3.95 13.48 -12.66
N GLY A 174 4.16 12.74 -11.57
CA GLY A 174 3.94 11.32 -11.47
C GLY A 174 2.80 10.96 -10.51
N THR A 175 2.19 9.81 -10.73
CA THR A 175 1.25 9.16 -9.82
C THR A 175 1.24 7.66 -10.04
N TYR A 176 0.46 6.92 -9.23
CA TYR A 176 0.30 5.49 -9.48
C TYR A 176 -0.47 5.18 -10.76
N ASP A 177 -0.06 4.10 -11.43
CA ASP A 177 -0.91 3.38 -12.35
C ASP A 177 -1.91 2.53 -11.55
N ILE A 178 -3.14 2.97 -11.45
CA ILE A 178 -4.15 2.31 -10.60
C ILE A 178 -4.66 0.98 -11.18
N GLU A 179 -4.38 0.68 -12.43
CA GLU A 179 -4.70 -0.62 -13.00
C GLU A 179 -3.73 -1.71 -12.50
N ARG A 180 -2.49 -1.31 -12.21
CA ARG A 180 -1.39 -2.18 -11.80
C ARG A 180 -1.02 -2.06 -10.33
N SER A 181 -1.33 -0.95 -9.69
CA SER A 181 -1.06 -0.69 -8.27
C SER A 181 -2.34 -0.75 -7.45
N SER A 182 -2.51 -1.78 -6.61
CA SER A 182 -3.70 -1.84 -5.73
C SER A 182 -3.67 -0.77 -4.64
N VAL A 183 -2.50 -0.35 -4.14
CA VAL A 183 -2.45 0.81 -3.23
C VAL A 183 -2.83 2.09 -3.97
N GLY A 184 -2.37 2.27 -5.19
CA GLY A 184 -2.78 3.40 -6.04
C GLY A 184 -4.29 3.40 -6.31
N TYR A 185 -4.86 2.24 -6.58
CA TYR A 185 -6.31 2.07 -6.75
C TYR A 185 -7.07 2.46 -5.48
N LEU A 186 -6.68 1.93 -4.32
CA LEU A 186 -7.26 2.28 -3.04
C LEU A 186 -7.24 3.80 -2.82
N LEU A 187 -6.08 4.45 -2.98
CA LEU A 187 -5.93 5.89 -2.75
C LEU A 187 -6.78 6.72 -3.70
N SER A 188 -6.84 6.35 -4.97
CA SER A 188 -7.66 7.03 -5.98
C SER A 188 -9.15 6.92 -5.67
N THR A 189 -9.64 5.74 -5.21
CA THR A 189 -11.03 5.57 -4.78
C THR A 189 -11.35 6.39 -3.54
N GLN A 190 -10.41 6.53 -2.60
CA GLN A 190 -10.57 7.35 -1.41
C GLN A 190 -10.61 8.84 -1.73
N ASP A 191 -9.80 9.31 -2.66
CA ASP A 191 -9.87 10.70 -3.16
C ASP A 191 -11.22 10.97 -3.84
N ALA A 192 -11.69 10.07 -4.69
CA ALA A 192 -12.98 10.21 -5.37
C ALA A 192 -14.19 10.30 -4.41
N GLN A 193 -14.08 9.64 -3.24
CA GLN A 193 -15.14 9.71 -2.22
C GLN A 193 -15.10 10.99 -1.39
N ARG A 194 -13.94 11.67 -1.30
CA ARG A 194 -13.76 12.82 -0.39
C ARG A 194 -13.82 14.17 -1.04
N GLY A 195 -13.60 14.26 -2.34
CA GLY A 195 -13.46 15.57 -2.96
C GLY A 195 -14.14 15.72 -4.31
N SER A 196 -14.97 16.78 -4.46
CA SER A 196 -15.50 17.22 -5.76
C SER A 196 -14.41 17.59 -6.77
N ILE A 197 -13.19 17.85 -6.30
CA ILE A 197 -12.05 18.23 -7.12
C ILE A 197 -11.31 17.02 -7.75
N ALA A 198 -11.54 15.80 -7.24
CA ALA A 198 -10.79 14.62 -7.65
C ALA A 198 -10.87 14.36 -9.16
N GLY A 199 -12.06 14.41 -9.74
CA GLY A 199 -12.24 14.24 -11.18
C GLY A 199 -11.56 15.32 -12.02
N ALA A 200 -11.66 16.59 -11.58
CA ALA A 200 -11.03 17.71 -12.27
C ALA A 200 -9.48 17.62 -12.20
N LEU A 201 -8.95 17.17 -11.05
CA LEU A 201 -7.50 16.96 -10.87
C LEU A 201 -7.02 15.80 -11.76
N LEU A 202 -7.78 14.71 -11.82
CA LEU A 202 -7.45 13.57 -12.64
C LEU A 202 -7.40 13.94 -14.14
N GLY A 203 -8.40 14.69 -14.63
CA GLY A 203 -8.41 15.20 -16.00
C GLY A 203 -7.22 16.11 -16.28
N ALA A 204 -6.90 17.02 -15.35
CA ALA A 204 -5.75 17.91 -15.50
C ALA A 204 -4.40 17.16 -15.47
N LEU A 205 -4.29 16.08 -14.71
CA LEU A 205 -3.12 15.19 -14.73
C LEU A 205 -2.96 14.53 -16.11
N GLY A 206 -4.07 14.04 -16.70
CA GLY A 206 -4.07 13.48 -18.04
C GLY A 206 -3.68 14.50 -19.12
N ASP A 207 -4.27 15.70 -19.08
CA ASP A 207 -3.95 16.80 -19.99
C ASP A 207 -2.47 17.22 -19.93
N ASN A 208 -1.80 16.95 -18.82
CA ASN A 208 -0.38 17.23 -18.58
C ASN A 208 0.53 16.01 -18.76
N ASP A 209 0.11 14.98 -19.46
CA ASP A 209 0.91 13.79 -19.75
C ASP A 209 1.49 13.18 -18.45
N VAL A 210 0.64 12.93 -17.46
CA VAL A 210 1.05 12.36 -16.17
C VAL A 210 1.81 11.04 -16.33
N VAL A 211 2.95 10.92 -15.66
CA VAL A 211 3.73 9.67 -15.64
C VAL A 211 3.13 8.72 -14.61
N ARG A 212 2.88 7.49 -15.03
CA ARG A 212 2.25 6.47 -14.21
C ARG A 212 3.21 5.33 -13.90
N GLU A 213 3.29 4.93 -12.63
CA GLU A 213 4.14 3.83 -12.19
C GLU A 213 3.41 2.95 -11.16
N GLU A 214 3.80 1.70 -11.11
CA GLU A 214 3.21 0.72 -10.21
C GLU A 214 3.71 0.86 -8.77
N ARG A 215 5.00 1.21 -8.59
CA ARG A 215 5.71 1.21 -7.31
C ARG A 215 6.09 2.62 -6.86
N THR A 216 5.89 2.89 -5.56
CA THR A 216 6.33 4.14 -4.90
C THR A 216 7.81 4.41 -5.14
N GLY A 217 8.65 3.37 -5.02
CA GLY A 217 10.09 3.50 -5.18
C GLY A 217 10.48 4.08 -6.54
N VAL A 218 9.92 3.55 -7.63
CA VAL A 218 10.19 4.01 -9.01
C VAL A 218 9.77 5.47 -9.20
N LEU A 219 8.59 5.86 -8.67
CA LEU A 219 8.14 7.26 -8.70
C LEU A 219 9.12 8.19 -8.00
N LEU A 220 9.55 7.82 -6.79
CA LEU A 220 10.48 8.64 -6.01
C LEU A 220 11.87 8.73 -6.63
N ASP A 221 12.36 7.67 -7.29
CA ASP A 221 13.63 7.69 -7.99
C ASP A 221 13.59 8.64 -9.20
N LYS A 222 12.47 8.68 -9.93
CA LYS A 222 12.24 9.64 -11.02
C LYS A 222 12.18 11.08 -10.50
N VAL A 223 11.62 11.31 -9.30
CA VAL A 223 11.65 12.65 -8.68
C VAL A 223 13.05 12.97 -8.20
N ALA A 224 13.75 12.07 -7.55
CA ALA A 224 15.11 12.29 -7.04
C ALA A 224 16.10 12.60 -8.15
N SER A 225 16.00 11.92 -9.28
CA SER A 225 16.84 12.19 -10.48
C SER A 225 16.48 13.49 -11.21
N GLY A 226 15.34 14.11 -10.89
CA GLY A 226 14.83 15.29 -11.58
C GLY A 226 14.11 14.99 -12.91
N GLN A 227 13.88 13.73 -13.24
CA GLN A 227 13.01 13.33 -14.35
C GLN A 227 11.58 13.83 -14.13
N LEU A 228 11.09 13.73 -12.88
CA LEU A 228 9.84 14.35 -12.43
C LEU A 228 10.14 15.53 -11.50
N SER A 229 9.26 16.53 -11.52
CA SER A 229 9.31 17.63 -10.58
C SER A 229 8.53 17.33 -9.30
N LEU A 230 7.47 16.56 -9.42
CA LEU A 230 6.55 16.24 -8.32
C LEU A 230 5.88 14.88 -8.56
N VAL A 231 5.54 14.20 -7.48
CA VAL A 231 4.69 13.03 -7.49
C VAL A 231 3.51 13.22 -6.53
N TYR A 232 2.33 12.77 -6.94
CA TYR A 232 1.08 12.89 -6.21
C TYR A 232 0.63 11.54 -5.65
N ASN A 233 0.09 11.54 -4.42
CA ASN A 233 -0.50 10.38 -3.76
C ASN A 233 0.47 9.21 -3.50
N VAL A 234 1.65 9.48 -2.96
CA VAL A 234 2.61 8.43 -2.59
C VAL A 234 2.74 8.25 -1.08
N LEU A 235 3.29 7.11 -0.65
CA LEU A 235 3.50 6.80 0.76
C LEU A 235 4.70 7.59 1.32
N GLY A 236 4.46 8.33 2.42
CA GLY A 236 5.43 9.27 2.98
C GLY A 236 6.69 8.62 3.57
N SER A 237 6.59 7.41 4.15
CA SER A 237 7.73 6.70 4.74
C SER A 237 8.84 6.41 3.72
N TYR A 238 8.47 6.01 2.50
CA TYR A 238 9.44 5.76 1.42
C TYR A 238 10.17 7.04 0.98
N ALA A 239 9.47 8.17 0.98
CA ALA A 239 10.09 9.47 0.69
C ALA A 239 11.04 9.91 1.80
N GLN A 240 10.63 9.75 3.07
CA GLN A 240 11.46 10.10 4.22
C GLN A 240 12.77 9.31 4.24
N ALA A 241 12.72 8.00 3.96
CA ALA A 241 13.92 7.18 3.90
C ALA A 241 14.93 7.68 2.84
N ARG A 242 14.45 8.17 1.68
CA ARG A 242 15.32 8.75 0.65
C ARG A 242 15.88 10.12 1.03
N ILE A 243 15.08 10.94 1.71
CA ILE A 243 15.52 12.24 2.27
C ILE A 243 16.63 12.02 3.29
N ASP A 244 16.46 11.07 4.20
CA ASP A 244 17.46 10.70 5.20
C ASP A 244 18.77 10.19 4.54
N ALA A 245 18.67 9.58 3.37
CA ALA A 245 19.81 9.18 2.54
C ALA A 245 20.40 10.32 1.68
N GLY A 246 19.92 11.55 1.83
CA GLY A 246 20.45 12.74 1.15
C GLY A 246 19.86 13.03 -0.24
N ALA A 247 18.76 12.40 -0.62
CA ALA A 247 18.09 12.72 -1.88
C ALA A 247 17.50 14.14 -1.86
N PRO A 248 17.52 14.87 -2.99
CA PRO A 248 17.00 16.24 -3.08
C PRO A 248 15.47 16.26 -3.15
N LEU A 249 14.83 15.65 -2.16
CA LEU A 249 13.38 15.53 -2.05
C LEU A 249 12.84 16.31 -0.86
N ALA A 250 11.59 16.75 -0.96
CA ALA A 250 10.84 17.23 0.18
C ALA A 250 9.38 16.76 0.10
N ILE A 251 8.78 16.62 1.28
CA ILE A 251 7.43 16.08 1.47
C ILE A 251 6.45 17.23 1.72
N VAL A 252 5.27 17.12 1.12
CA VAL A 252 4.10 17.95 1.41
C VAL A 252 2.96 17.04 1.83
N GLU A 253 2.50 17.14 3.06
CA GLU A 253 1.20 16.61 3.46
C GLU A 253 0.13 17.60 2.97
N PRO A 254 -0.82 17.18 2.09
CA PRO A 254 -1.84 18.08 1.58
C PRO A 254 -2.70 18.68 2.69
N GLU A 255 -2.80 20.02 2.73
CA GLU A 255 -3.47 20.75 3.81
C GLU A 255 -5.00 20.64 3.75
N ASP A 256 -5.56 20.44 2.55
CA ASP A 256 -7.01 20.19 2.38
C ASP A 256 -7.46 18.90 3.06
N TYR A 257 -6.75 17.84 2.87
CA TYR A 257 -6.76 16.60 3.67
C TYR A 257 -5.57 15.71 3.29
N THR A 258 -5.02 15.02 4.27
CA THR A 258 -4.00 14.00 4.08
C THR A 258 -4.60 12.64 4.41
N LEU A 259 -4.73 11.77 3.40
CA LEU A 259 -5.11 10.39 3.63
C LEU A 259 -4.07 9.68 4.49
N VAL A 260 -4.51 8.80 5.36
CA VAL A 260 -3.63 7.94 6.16
C VAL A 260 -3.97 6.49 5.88
N VAL A 261 -3.00 5.77 5.33
CA VAL A 261 -3.09 4.34 5.02
C VAL A 261 -2.55 3.54 6.19
N LEU A 262 -3.15 2.39 6.46
CA LEU A 262 -2.61 1.39 7.39
C LEU A 262 -1.81 0.34 6.64
N ARG A 263 -0.69 -0.06 7.21
CA ARG A 263 -0.12 -1.37 6.92
C ARG A 263 -0.86 -2.38 7.78
N THR A 264 -1.64 -3.24 7.13
CA THR A 264 -2.62 -4.11 7.79
C THR A 264 -2.11 -5.54 7.85
N ALA A 265 -2.14 -6.13 9.04
CA ALA A 265 -1.86 -7.53 9.29
C ALA A 265 -3.14 -8.35 9.37
N VAL A 266 -3.12 -9.56 8.79
CA VAL A 266 -4.17 -10.57 8.87
C VAL A 266 -3.52 -11.92 9.15
N ILE A 267 -4.04 -12.68 10.12
CA ILE A 267 -3.62 -14.06 10.39
C ILE A 267 -4.52 -14.97 9.57
N PRO A 268 -4.00 -15.66 8.54
CA PRO A 268 -4.82 -16.54 7.71
C PRO A 268 -5.32 -17.76 8.48
N ARG A 269 -6.54 -18.17 8.21
CA ARG A 269 -7.16 -19.39 8.81
C ARG A 269 -6.42 -20.67 8.45
N THR A 270 -5.73 -20.68 7.32
CA THR A 270 -5.02 -21.84 6.77
C THR A 270 -3.51 -21.82 7.03
N GLY A 271 -3.02 -20.83 7.78
CA GLY A 271 -1.60 -20.78 8.18
C GLY A 271 -1.24 -21.98 9.07
N PRO A 272 -0.11 -22.65 8.82
CA PRO A 272 0.28 -23.82 9.61
C PRO A 272 0.72 -23.50 11.04
N HIS A 273 1.14 -22.24 11.31
CA HIS A 273 1.68 -21.84 12.61
C HIS A 273 0.92 -20.61 13.20
N PRO A 274 -0.39 -20.73 13.49
CA PRO A 274 -1.20 -19.58 13.91
C PRO A 274 -0.74 -18.97 15.25
N GLU A 275 -0.18 -19.75 16.17
CA GLU A 275 0.32 -19.24 17.45
C GLU A 275 1.59 -18.38 17.27
N GLU A 276 2.47 -18.75 16.33
CA GLU A 276 3.62 -17.92 15.99
C GLU A 276 3.18 -16.60 15.34
N ALA A 277 2.17 -16.66 14.44
CA ALA A 277 1.59 -15.46 13.84
C ALA A 277 0.98 -14.51 14.89
N ARG A 278 0.25 -15.04 15.89
CA ARG A 278 -0.30 -14.26 17.01
C ARG A 278 0.79 -13.62 17.83
N ARG A 279 1.83 -14.38 18.17
CA ARG A 279 2.98 -13.90 18.94
C ARG A 279 3.73 -12.80 18.22
N PHE A 280 3.94 -12.97 16.91
CA PHE A 280 4.61 -11.96 16.11
C PHE A 280 3.73 -10.70 15.93
N LEU A 281 2.42 -10.84 15.76
CA LEU A 281 1.49 -9.71 15.71
C LEU A 281 1.48 -8.94 17.04
N ASP A 282 1.44 -9.64 18.18
CA ASP A 282 1.52 -9.00 19.48
C ASP A 282 2.86 -8.28 19.70
N TYR A 283 3.96 -8.87 19.22
CA TYR A 283 5.25 -8.18 19.22
C TYR A 283 5.21 -6.90 18.38
N LEU A 284 4.68 -6.95 17.14
CA LEU A 284 4.57 -5.77 16.28
C LEU A 284 3.77 -4.64 16.95
N LEU A 285 2.71 -4.98 17.67
CA LEU A 285 1.84 -4.03 18.37
C LEU A 285 2.35 -3.64 19.78
N SER A 286 3.36 -4.32 20.30
CA SER A 286 3.95 -4.00 21.61
C SER A 286 4.71 -2.67 21.57
N PRO A 287 4.94 -2.00 22.73
CA PRO A 287 5.77 -0.79 22.79
C PRO A 287 7.16 -0.96 22.16
N ARG A 288 7.79 -2.15 22.34
CA ARG A 288 9.08 -2.46 21.73
C ARG A 288 8.98 -2.57 20.20
N GLY A 289 8.04 -3.36 19.70
CA GLY A 289 7.84 -3.53 18.25
C GLY A 289 7.53 -2.20 17.58
N GLN A 290 6.69 -1.36 18.19
CA GLN A 290 6.36 -0.03 17.69
C GLN A 290 7.58 0.92 17.70
N GLN A 291 8.46 0.79 18.69
CA GLN A 291 9.71 1.54 18.73
C GLN A 291 10.67 1.11 17.61
N VAL A 292 10.80 -0.19 17.34
CA VAL A 292 11.61 -0.72 16.24
C VAL A 292 11.03 -0.31 14.89
N LEU A 293 9.71 -0.46 14.69
CA LEU A 293 9.03 0.02 13.48
C LEU A 293 9.33 1.50 13.23
N SER A 294 9.26 2.34 14.26
CA SER A 294 9.48 3.78 14.12
C SER A 294 10.95 4.15 13.89
N ARG A 295 11.86 3.66 14.74
CA ARG A 295 13.25 4.14 14.75
C ARG A 295 14.14 3.45 13.74
N GLU A 296 13.95 2.16 13.54
CA GLU A 296 14.82 1.33 12.71
C GLU A 296 14.20 1.10 11.32
N ALA A 297 12.91 0.73 11.26
CA ALA A 297 12.21 0.50 10.00
C ALA A 297 11.63 1.79 9.37
N ARG A 298 11.66 2.94 10.07
CA ARG A 298 11.13 4.24 9.60
C ARG A 298 9.64 4.20 9.23
N LEU A 299 8.88 3.32 9.85
CA LEU A 299 7.42 3.23 9.72
C LEU A 299 6.75 3.95 10.89
N MET A 300 5.70 4.72 10.62
CA MET A 300 5.03 5.47 11.69
C MET A 300 4.27 4.53 12.63
N PRO A 301 4.49 4.63 13.97
CA PRO A 301 3.91 3.73 14.95
C PRO A 301 2.43 4.05 15.19
N ILE A 302 1.58 3.01 15.33
CA ILE A 302 0.14 3.18 15.53
C ILE A 302 -0.29 3.27 17.01
N VAL A 303 0.48 2.69 17.91
CA VAL A 303 0.11 2.50 19.33
C VAL A 303 0.80 3.49 20.27
N THR A 304 1.60 4.41 19.80
CA THR A 304 2.15 5.47 20.65
C THR A 304 1.09 6.53 20.88
N GLY A 305 0.81 6.88 22.14
CA GLY A 305 -0.21 7.79 22.71
C GLY A 305 -0.71 9.01 21.92
N ASN A 306 -0.22 9.21 20.73
CA ASN A 306 -0.56 10.21 19.73
C ASN A 306 -1.40 9.65 18.55
N ALA A 307 -1.97 8.45 18.69
CA ALA A 307 -2.95 7.91 17.75
C ALA A 307 -4.33 8.62 17.76
N ARG A 308 -4.51 9.60 18.63
CA ARG A 308 -5.40 10.71 18.36
C ARG A 308 -4.71 11.48 17.25
N GLY A 309 -5.33 11.49 16.04
CA GLY A 309 -4.81 12.25 14.93
C GLY A 309 -4.21 13.54 15.45
N ASP A 310 -2.89 13.67 15.39
CA ASP A 310 -2.24 14.91 15.78
C ASP A 310 -2.84 15.98 14.89
N ASP A 311 -3.86 16.63 15.43
CA ASP A 311 -4.37 17.91 15.00
C ASP A 311 -3.30 18.97 15.34
N ALA A 312 -2.09 18.79 14.81
CA ALA A 312 -1.21 19.93 14.68
C ALA A 312 -2.00 20.96 13.85
N PRO A 313 -2.18 22.19 14.34
CA PRO A 313 -2.94 23.20 13.62
C PRO A 313 -2.48 23.29 12.18
N GLY A 314 -3.36 23.02 11.21
CA GLY A 314 -3.08 23.03 9.77
C GLY A 314 -2.89 21.66 9.10
N ARG A 315 -2.91 20.51 9.81
CA ARG A 315 -2.79 19.18 9.20
C ARG A 315 -4.07 18.40 9.38
N SER A 316 -4.86 18.29 8.32
CA SER A 316 -6.11 17.53 8.31
C SER A 316 -5.87 16.06 7.91
N ARG A 317 -5.25 15.26 8.77
CA ARG A 317 -5.08 13.83 8.54
C ARG A 317 -6.43 13.11 8.61
N ARG A 318 -6.70 12.25 7.64
CA ARG A 318 -7.94 11.47 7.49
C ARG A 318 -7.59 10.00 7.38
N PRO A 319 -7.63 9.23 8.49
CA PRO A 319 -7.41 7.79 8.46
C PRO A 319 -8.44 7.09 7.59
N ILE A 320 -7.96 6.19 6.75
CA ILE A 320 -8.79 5.22 6.04
C ILE A 320 -9.17 4.15 7.06
N GLN A 321 -10.46 3.99 7.33
CA GLN A 321 -10.94 3.04 8.33
C GLN A 321 -10.94 1.61 7.77
N LEU A 322 -10.46 0.65 8.55
CA LEU A 322 -10.69 -0.77 8.27
C LEU A 322 -12.17 -1.09 8.43
N GLY A 323 -12.79 -1.68 7.41
CA GLY A 323 -14.19 -2.03 7.47
C GLY A 323 -14.86 -2.20 6.11
N PRO A 324 -16.17 -2.50 6.08
CA PRO A 324 -16.90 -2.87 4.87
C PRO A 324 -16.95 -1.75 3.81
N GLY A 325 -16.74 -0.50 4.19
CA GLY A 325 -16.64 0.62 3.24
C GLY A 325 -15.53 0.46 2.20
N LEU A 326 -14.46 -0.28 2.54
CA LEU A 326 -13.36 -0.58 1.63
C LEU A 326 -13.75 -1.59 0.53
N LEU A 327 -14.81 -2.35 0.70
CA LEU A 327 -15.26 -3.37 -0.26
C LEU A 327 -16.05 -2.76 -1.43
N VAL A 328 -16.54 -1.54 -1.28
CA VAL A 328 -17.45 -0.90 -2.25
C VAL A 328 -16.87 -0.86 -3.67
N TYR A 329 -15.60 -0.51 -3.80
CA TYR A 329 -14.92 -0.43 -5.09
C TYR A 329 -14.23 -1.73 -5.52
N LEU A 330 -14.34 -2.79 -4.72
CA LEU A 330 -13.96 -4.15 -5.12
C LEU A 330 -15.11 -4.90 -5.82
N ASP A 331 -16.35 -4.36 -5.79
CA ASP A 331 -17.45 -4.84 -6.65
C ASP A 331 -17.02 -4.77 -8.12
N ALA A 332 -17.22 -5.85 -8.87
CA ALA A 332 -16.71 -6.00 -10.22
C ALA A 332 -17.23 -4.93 -11.21
N LEU A 333 -18.49 -4.50 -11.06
CA LEU A 333 -19.07 -3.46 -11.91
C LEU A 333 -18.51 -2.08 -11.55
N LYS A 334 -18.50 -1.73 -10.26
CA LYS A 334 -17.96 -0.45 -9.79
C LYS A 334 -16.48 -0.32 -10.10
N ARG A 335 -15.71 -1.41 -9.91
CA ARG A 335 -14.29 -1.43 -10.26
C ARG A 335 -14.08 -1.13 -11.75
N ARG A 336 -14.80 -1.80 -12.64
CA ARG A 336 -14.70 -1.55 -14.09
C ARG A 336 -15.06 -0.10 -14.41
N GLN A 337 -16.20 0.39 -13.93
CA GLN A 337 -16.64 1.77 -14.16
C GLN A 337 -15.61 2.79 -13.67
N PHE A 338 -15.01 2.56 -12.50
CA PHE A 338 -13.98 3.45 -11.95
C PHE A 338 -12.72 3.44 -12.79
N LEU A 339 -12.23 2.25 -13.20
CA LEU A 339 -11.04 2.11 -14.05
C LEU A 339 -11.28 2.71 -15.44
N ASP A 340 -12.45 2.52 -16.04
CA ASP A 340 -12.79 3.09 -17.35
C ASP A 340 -12.84 4.63 -17.29
N ALA A 341 -13.44 5.20 -16.24
CA ALA A 341 -13.47 6.64 -16.03
C ALA A 341 -12.05 7.20 -15.79
N TRP A 342 -11.25 6.50 -15.01
CA TRP A 342 -9.87 6.88 -14.76
C TRP A 342 -9.03 6.84 -16.06
N ARG A 343 -9.12 5.75 -16.84
CA ARG A 343 -8.41 5.61 -18.11
C ARG A 343 -8.79 6.72 -19.08
N SER A 344 -10.08 6.99 -19.22
CA SER A 344 -10.57 8.08 -20.09
C SER A 344 -10.07 9.46 -19.66
N SER A 345 -9.76 9.64 -18.37
CA SER A 345 -9.25 10.91 -17.87
C SER A 345 -7.75 11.06 -18.08
N VAL A 346 -6.96 9.97 -17.90
CA VAL A 346 -5.48 10.03 -18.00
C VAL A 346 -4.95 9.72 -19.42
N GLU A 347 -5.81 9.17 -20.28
CA GLU A 347 -5.53 8.88 -21.69
C GLU A 347 -6.62 9.53 -22.57
N PRO A 348 -6.67 10.87 -22.66
CA PRO A 348 -7.68 11.52 -23.45
C PRO A 348 -7.63 11.07 -24.90
N ALA A 349 -8.77 10.68 -25.46
CA ALA A 349 -8.90 10.21 -26.84
C ALA A 349 -8.43 11.29 -27.81
N GLY A 350 -7.43 10.97 -28.64
CA GLY A 350 -7.05 11.80 -29.80
C GLY A 350 -5.70 12.51 -29.69
N ARG A 351 -4.75 11.98 -28.97
CA ARG A 351 -3.33 12.38 -29.11
C ARG A 351 -2.48 11.25 -29.65
#